data_ab88bdafd828f1232ea86a21a251ced0
#
_entry.id   ab88bdafd828f1232ea86a21a251ced0
#
_cell.length_a   1.000
_cell.length_b   1.000
_cell.length_c   1.000
_cell.angle_alpha   90.00
_cell.angle_beta   90.00
_cell.angle_gamma   90.00
#
_symmetry.space_group_name_H-M   'P 1'
#
loop_
_entity.id
_entity.type
_entity.pdbx_description
1 polymer ?
#
loop_
_entity_poly.entity_id
_entity_poly.type
_entity_poly.pdbx_seq_one_letter_code
_entity_poly.pdbx_strand_id
1 'polypeptide(L)'
;MAKWLDNAVFYEIYPQSFNDTNGDGIGDFNGIIEKLDYIKKLGCNAIWINPCFESPFGDAGYDVSDYCKVAPRYGTNEDLRHLFDEAHKRDMHVLLDLVPGHTSVQHKWFKESMKAEKNEYTDRYVWTDTIWESPQGMGSISGFSDRDGTCAVNFFSHQPALNYGFYKCERPWQQPMDAEGPKATLEAMKDVMRFWLGMGCDGFRVDMAGSLVKNDEDGKGTIKLWQNVREFLDREFPDAAMVSEWGEPDKSIQGGFHMDFLLHFGPSHYNDLFRCEEPFFSDRGKGDVSEFVAKYKENYEKSERKGLICIPSGNHDMDRLARTIKGDNLKIAFAFLLSMPGAPFIYYGDEIGMRYVEGLTSVEGGYNRTGSRSPMQWDSTTNAGFSSAPKETLYIKQDESVDRPTVEAEMSDKNSLWYEINRLIGIRQDHSALMSKGRIEFVYAEKNEYPLAYVRSSEDEKVLVVINPADREVTFDYPCNIKECIYEFGGKITLNNDIIIVPAKSAGYYELG
;
A
#
# COMPACT_ATOMS: atom_id res chain seq x y z
N MET A 1 -15.75 12.17 -0.41
CA MET A 1 -14.63 11.38 -1.02
C MET A 1 -14.06 12.22 -2.15
N ALA A 2 -12.75 12.40 -2.18
CA ALA A 2 -12.07 13.12 -3.27
C ALA A 2 -12.43 12.49 -4.62
N LYS A 3 -12.85 13.33 -5.59
CA LYS A 3 -13.38 12.82 -6.87
C LYS A 3 -12.33 12.08 -7.70
N TRP A 4 -11.06 12.48 -7.59
CA TRP A 4 -9.98 11.87 -8.36
C TRP A 4 -9.78 10.37 -8.02
N LEU A 5 -10.23 9.91 -6.84
CA LEU A 5 -10.19 8.50 -6.46
C LEU A 5 -11.10 7.60 -7.31
N ASP A 6 -12.05 8.15 -8.03
CA ASP A 6 -12.98 7.36 -8.86
C ASP A 6 -12.25 6.64 -9.99
N ASN A 7 -11.16 7.22 -10.48
CA ASN A 7 -10.34 6.68 -11.56
C ASN A 7 -8.86 6.53 -11.16
N ALA A 8 -8.57 6.46 -9.87
CA ALA A 8 -7.19 6.35 -9.39
C ALA A 8 -6.60 4.96 -9.64
N VAL A 9 -5.38 4.96 -10.16
CA VAL A 9 -4.45 3.82 -10.20
C VAL A 9 -3.13 4.31 -9.62
N PHE A 10 -2.75 3.73 -8.50
CA PHE A 10 -1.57 4.14 -7.74
C PHE A 10 -0.31 3.39 -8.17
N TYR A 11 0.81 4.10 -8.14
CA TYR A 11 2.14 3.57 -8.26
C TYR A 11 2.90 3.80 -6.94
N GLU A 12 3.29 2.74 -6.24
CA GLU A 12 4.04 2.84 -4.99
C GLU A 12 5.53 2.93 -5.28
N ILE A 13 6.19 3.95 -4.72
CA ILE A 13 7.61 4.21 -4.87
C ILE A 13 8.33 4.05 -3.54
N TYR A 14 9.35 3.17 -3.52
CA TYR A 14 10.35 3.11 -2.47
C TYR A 14 11.52 4.04 -2.87
N PRO A 15 11.60 5.27 -2.31
CA PRO A 15 12.40 6.35 -2.90
C PRO A 15 13.87 5.98 -3.07
N GLN A 16 14.48 5.39 -2.06
CA GLN A 16 15.91 5.04 -2.08
C GLN A 16 16.31 4.00 -3.12
N SER A 17 15.34 3.31 -3.74
CA SER A 17 15.57 2.28 -4.75
C SER A 17 14.96 2.59 -6.11
N PHE A 18 14.47 3.81 -6.34
CA PHE A 18 13.74 4.12 -7.56
C PHE A 18 14.61 4.69 -8.69
N ASN A 19 15.27 5.83 -8.48
CA ASN A 19 16.20 6.42 -9.44
C ASN A 19 17.15 7.40 -8.73
N ASP A 20 18.44 7.24 -8.91
CA ASP A 20 19.50 8.05 -8.29
C ASP A 20 20.10 9.01 -9.32
N THR A 21 19.91 10.31 -9.11
CA THR A 21 20.40 11.36 -10.03
C THR A 21 21.72 11.95 -9.62
N ASN A 22 22.13 11.84 -8.37
CA ASN A 22 23.34 12.44 -7.84
C ASN A 22 24.55 11.48 -7.81
N GLY A 23 24.33 10.18 -8.02
CA GLY A 23 25.36 9.14 -8.09
C GLY A 23 25.91 8.71 -6.74
N ASP A 24 25.13 8.81 -5.66
CA ASP A 24 25.51 8.38 -4.32
C ASP A 24 25.08 6.93 -3.99
N GLY A 25 24.32 6.30 -4.88
CA GLY A 25 23.80 4.94 -4.74
C GLY A 25 22.46 4.84 -4.05
N ILE A 26 21.79 5.97 -3.79
CA ILE A 26 20.48 6.09 -3.18
C ILE A 26 19.58 6.92 -4.10
N GLY A 27 18.36 6.45 -4.38
CA GLY A 27 17.40 7.21 -5.16
C GLY A 27 16.95 8.50 -4.46
N ASP A 28 16.52 9.49 -5.25
CA ASP A 28 16.19 10.82 -4.79
C ASP A 28 14.91 11.38 -5.47
N PHE A 29 14.41 12.54 -5.00
CA PHE A 29 13.19 13.15 -5.56
C PHE A 29 13.35 13.61 -7.01
N ASN A 30 14.53 14.10 -7.40
CA ASN A 30 14.79 14.45 -8.79
C ASN A 30 14.71 13.21 -9.68
N GLY A 31 15.18 12.06 -9.17
CA GLY A 31 15.02 10.78 -9.84
C GLY A 31 13.56 10.36 -10.01
N ILE A 32 12.71 10.61 -9.03
CA ILE A 32 11.27 10.39 -9.17
C ILE A 32 10.68 11.33 -10.24
N ILE A 33 11.05 12.62 -10.22
CA ILE A 33 10.58 13.63 -11.20
C ILE A 33 10.95 13.20 -12.63
N GLU A 34 12.17 12.74 -12.87
CA GLU A 34 12.61 12.25 -14.19
C GLU A 34 11.77 11.07 -14.72
N LYS A 35 11.15 10.29 -13.82
CA LYS A 35 10.38 9.10 -14.17
C LYS A 35 8.85 9.30 -14.12
N LEU A 36 8.35 10.49 -13.84
CA LEU A 36 6.90 10.77 -13.82
C LEU A 36 6.23 10.47 -15.17
N ASP A 37 6.88 10.79 -16.30
CA ASP A 37 6.35 10.51 -17.63
C ASP A 37 6.25 9.01 -17.92
N TYR A 38 7.16 8.19 -17.35
CA TYR A 38 7.07 6.73 -17.41
C TYR A 38 5.85 6.22 -16.64
N ILE A 39 5.65 6.68 -15.40
CA ILE A 39 4.51 6.30 -14.55
C ILE A 39 3.20 6.71 -15.23
N LYS A 40 3.12 7.92 -15.77
CA LYS A 40 1.96 8.40 -16.54
C LYS A 40 1.72 7.56 -17.78
N LYS A 41 2.77 7.18 -18.50
CA LYS A 41 2.68 6.33 -19.70
C LYS A 41 2.19 4.92 -19.38
N LEU A 42 2.54 4.37 -18.22
CA LEU A 42 1.98 3.11 -17.75
C LEU A 42 0.45 3.19 -17.55
N GLY A 43 -0.07 4.39 -17.28
CA GLY A 43 -1.49 4.68 -17.05
C GLY A 43 -1.82 5.03 -15.60
N CYS A 44 -0.82 5.02 -14.69
CA CYS A 44 -1.01 5.44 -13.31
C CYS A 44 -1.19 6.95 -13.22
N ASN A 45 -2.10 7.40 -12.37
CA ASN A 45 -2.42 8.80 -12.14
C ASN A 45 -2.34 9.22 -10.67
N ALA A 46 -1.83 8.34 -9.83
CA ALA A 46 -1.53 8.63 -8.43
C ALA A 46 -0.25 7.90 -8.00
N ILE A 47 0.47 8.51 -7.05
CA ILE A 47 1.72 7.99 -6.51
C ILE A 47 1.59 7.89 -4.99
N TRP A 48 2.11 6.83 -4.41
CA TRP A 48 2.40 6.73 -2.99
C TRP A 48 3.90 6.64 -2.80
N ILE A 49 4.48 7.58 -2.04
CA ILE A 49 5.90 7.62 -1.69
C ILE A 49 6.05 7.05 -0.29
N ASN A 50 6.84 5.96 -0.14
CA ASN A 50 7.22 5.41 1.17
C ASN A 50 7.97 6.45 2.01
N PRO A 51 8.20 6.23 3.34
CA PRO A 51 8.68 7.28 4.24
C PRO A 51 9.89 8.04 3.72
N CYS A 52 9.75 9.35 3.67
CA CYS A 52 10.78 10.25 3.13
C CYS A 52 11.16 11.39 4.09
N PHE A 53 10.60 11.41 5.30
CA PHE A 53 10.92 12.40 6.33
C PHE A 53 12.26 12.11 7.00
N GLU A 54 12.80 13.11 7.72
CA GLU A 54 14.07 12.98 8.42
C GLU A 54 14.01 11.81 9.42
N SER A 55 14.99 10.91 9.32
CA SER A 55 15.05 9.66 10.08
C SER A 55 16.50 9.23 10.25
N PRO A 56 16.86 8.54 11.33
CA PRO A 56 18.11 7.81 11.44
C PRO A 56 18.14 6.52 10.61
N PHE A 57 17.00 6.14 9.99
CA PHE A 57 16.85 4.96 9.14
C PHE A 57 17.14 3.62 9.83
N GLY A 58 16.76 3.51 11.08
CA GLY A 58 16.77 2.22 11.77
C GLY A 58 15.66 1.28 11.30
N ASP A 59 14.61 1.84 10.69
CA ASP A 59 13.47 1.14 10.10
C ASP A 59 13.00 1.84 8.81
N ALA A 60 13.85 1.88 7.80
CA ALA A 60 13.52 2.34 6.44
C ALA A 60 12.80 3.71 6.35
N GLY A 61 13.00 4.58 7.35
CA GLY A 61 12.34 5.89 7.43
C GLY A 61 11.07 5.91 8.30
N TYR A 62 10.58 4.75 8.77
CA TYR A 62 9.44 4.69 9.70
C TYR A 62 9.79 5.17 11.11
N ASP A 63 11.05 5.28 11.48
CA ASP A 63 11.54 5.90 12.71
C ASP A 63 11.82 7.40 12.51
N VAL A 64 10.73 8.18 12.36
CA VAL A 64 10.80 9.62 12.03
C VAL A 64 11.42 10.44 13.16
N SER A 65 12.42 11.27 12.84
CA SER A 65 13.07 12.19 13.77
C SER A 65 12.62 13.65 13.62
N ASP A 66 12.07 14.03 12.46
CA ASP A 66 11.40 15.31 12.22
C ASP A 66 10.33 15.13 11.12
N TYR A 67 9.06 15.31 11.47
CA TYR A 67 7.94 15.14 10.54
C TYR A 67 7.84 16.22 9.46
N CYS A 68 8.38 17.41 9.70
CA CYS A 68 8.25 18.54 8.79
C CYS A 68 9.51 18.79 7.94
N LYS A 69 10.42 17.82 7.94
CA LYS A 69 11.67 17.89 7.21
C LYS A 69 11.91 16.62 6.42
N VAL A 70 12.26 16.79 5.16
CA VAL A 70 12.69 15.70 4.28
C VAL A 70 14.05 15.16 4.72
N ALA A 71 14.24 13.86 4.60
CA ALA A 71 15.55 13.23 4.81
C ALA A 71 16.56 13.73 3.77
N PRO A 72 17.74 14.23 4.19
CA PRO A 72 18.72 14.84 3.28
C PRO A 72 19.19 13.94 2.13
N ARG A 73 19.08 12.61 2.30
CA ARG A 73 19.43 11.65 1.25
C ARG A 73 18.52 11.72 0.03
N TYR A 74 17.28 12.21 0.19
CA TYR A 74 16.29 12.32 -0.89
C TYR A 74 16.20 13.71 -1.50
N GLY A 75 16.77 14.72 -0.83
CA GLY A 75 16.70 16.12 -1.22
C GLY A 75 16.25 17.04 -0.08
N THR A 76 15.53 18.08 -0.42
CA THR A 76 15.00 19.10 0.47
C THR A 76 13.46 19.17 0.43
N ASN A 77 12.86 19.93 1.35
CA ASN A 77 11.43 20.20 1.30
C ASN A 77 11.01 20.87 -0.04
N GLU A 78 11.87 21.72 -0.60
CA GLU A 78 11.62 22.37 -1.89
C GLU A 78 11.67 21.37 -3.05
N ASP A 79 12.57 20.38 -3.00
CA ASP A 79 12.60 19.32 -4.02
C ASP A 79 11.34 18.46 -3.96
N LEU A 80 10.83 18.14 -2.76
CA LEU A 80 9.58 17.42 -2.61
C LEU A 80 8.38 18.27 -3.07
N ARG A 81 8.36 19.56 -2.77
CA ARG A 81 7.35 20.48 -3.30
C ARG A 81 7.39 20.53 -4.83
N HIS A 82 8.59 20.59 -5.40
CA HIS A 82 8.78 20.55 -6.86
C HIS A 82 8.25 19.25 -7.47
N LEU A 83 8.43 18.13 -6.78
CA LEU A 83 7.84 16.85 -7.21
C LEU A 83 6.30 16.91 -7.24
N PHE A 84 5.65 17.50 -6.23
CA PHE A 84 4.20 17.70 -6.25
C PHE A 84 3.77 18.56 -7.44
N ASP A 85 4.44 19.68 -7.66
CA ASP A 85 4.14 20.58 -8.79
C ASP A 85 4.30 19.88 -10.15
N GLU A 86 5.34 19.05 -10.32
CA GLU A 86 5.58 18.29 -11.55
C GLU A 86 4.59 17.13 -11.75
N ALA A 87 4.15 16.48 -10.66
CA ALA A 87 3.10 15.48 -10.69
C ALA A 87 1.75 16.11 -11.08
N HIS A 88 1.38 17.24 -10.48
CA HIS A 88 0.14 17.96 -10.77
C HIS A 88 0.09 18.48 -12.21
N LYS A 89 1.20 18.94 -12.79
CA LYS A 89 1.28 19.30 -14.23
C LYS A 89 0.92 18.14 -15.17
N ARG A 90 1.02 16.92 -14.67
CA ARG A 90 0.70 15.67 -15.38
C ARG A 90 -0.65 15.08 -14.99
N ASP A 91 -1.49 15.82 -14.25
CA ASP A 91 -2.74 15.34 -13.65
C ASP A 91 -2.52 14.07 -12.81
N MET A 92 -1.45 14.06 -12.01
CA MET A 92 -1.12 12.99 -11.09
C MET A 92 -1.19 13.49 -9.65
N HIS A 93 -1.65 12.63 -8.72
CA HIS A 93 -1.77 12.91 -7.30
C HIS A 93 -0.67 12.23 -6.51
N VAL A 94 -0.23 12.82 -5.38
CA VAL A 94 0.85 12.27 -4.56
C VAL A 94 0.41 12.11 -3.11
N LEU A 95 0.46 10.89 -2.59
CA LEU A 95 0.31 10.57 -1.18
C LEU A 95 1.69 10.38 -0.54
N LEU A 96 1.85 10.94 0.66
CA LEU A 96 3.01 10.68 1.52
C LEU A 96 2.70 9.60 2.54
N ASP A 97 3.73 8.91 3.03
CA ASP A 97 3.60 7.97 4.14
C ASP A 97 3.60 8.75 5.47
N LEU A 98 2.54 8.64 6.26
CA LEU A 98 2.41 9.23 7.58
C LEU A 98 2.53 8.15 8.65
N VAL A 99 3.46 8.31 9.58
CA VAL A 99 3.72 7.38 10.68
C VAL A 99 3.20 7.97 11.99
N PRO A 100 1.90 7.84 12.32
CA PRO A 100 1.33 8.51 13.48
C PRO A 100 1.51 7.73 14.79
N GLY A 101 1.89 6.46 14.74
CA GLY A 101 1.89 5.58 15.91
C GLY A 101 3.10 5.76 16.84
N HIS A 102 4.23 6.22 16.30
CA HIS A 102 5.50 6.34 17.03
C HIS A 102 6.43 7.35 16.36
N THR A 103 7.53 7.64 17.01
CA THR A 103 8.64 8.41 16.42
C THR A 103 9.94 7.65 16.60
N SER A 104 11.06 8.18 16.05
CA SER A 104 12.40 7.80 16.49
C SER A 104 12.65 8.28 17.93
N VAL A 105 13.50 7.56 18.66
CA VAL A 105 14.09 8.08 19.93
C VAL A 105 14.89 9.38 19.71
N GLN A 106 15.27 9.67 18.47
CA GLN A 106 15.96 10.90 18.11
C GLN A 106 15.04 12.09 17.90
N HIS A 107 13.73 11.90 17.85
CA HIS A 107 12.75 12.98 17.68
C HIS A 107 12.80 13.97 18.85
N LYS A 108 12.68 15.27 18.54
CA LYS A 108 12.67 16.33 19.57
C LYS A 108 11.62 16.08 20.66
N TRP A 109 10.42 15.68 20.28
CA TRP A 109 9.34 15.40 21.23
C TRP A 109 9.72 14.32 22.23
N PHE A 110 10.39 13.26 21.77
CA PHE A 110 10.81 12.18 22.65
C PHE A 110 11.92 12.61 23.61
N LYS A 111 12.95 13.30 23.09
CA LYS A 111 14.05 13.85 23.92
C LYS A 111 13.53 14.77 25.02
N GLU A 112 12.54 15.60 24.73
CA GLU A 112 11.91 16.46 25.73
C GLU A 112 11.04 15.65 26.72
N SER A 113 10.32 14.62 26.27
CA SER A 113 9.49 13.78 27.14
C SER A 113 10.29 12.94 28.13
N MET A 114 11.57 12.67 27.85
CA MET A 114 12.48 11.93 28.74
C MET A 114 12.99 12.76 29.94
N LYS A 115 12.83 14.07 29.93
CA LYS A 115 13.32 14.95 31.01
C LYS A 115 12.57 14.73 32.31
N ALA A 116 13.24 14.85 33.45
CA ALA A 116 12.63 14.79 34.76
C ALA A 116 11.67 15.94 35.01
N GLU A 117 11.97 17.13 34.49
CA GLU A 117 11.10 18.29 34.57
C GLU A 117 9.93 18.19 33.60
N LYS A 118 8.72 18.44 34.11
CA LYS A 118 7.51 18.45 33.27
C LYS A 118 7.57 19.59 32.23
N ASN A 119 7.18 19.27 31.02
CA ASN A 119 7.10 20.20 29.90
C ASN A 119 5.93 19.82 28.97
N GLU A 120 5.72 20.53 27.89
CA GLU A 120 4.64 20.30 26.92
C GLU A 120 4.68 18.93 26.23
N TYR A 121 5.81 18.23 26.26
CA TYR A 121 5.98 16.91 25.65
C TYR A 121 5.93 15.76 26.67
N THR A 122 5.78 16.04 27.97
CA THR A 122 5.82 15.03 29.04
C THR A 122 4.84 13.89 28.77
N ASP A 123 3.65 14.19 28.30
CA ASP A 123 2.56 13.24 28.06
C ASP A 123 2.36 12.93 26.57
N ARG A 124 3.33 13.30 25.71
CA ARG A 124 3.31 13.04 24.27
C ARG A 124 3.47 11.56 23.93
N TYR A 125 4.10 10.79 24.81
CA TYR A 125 4.35 9.37 24.67
C TYR A 125 3.70 8.58 25.80
N VAL A 126 3.54 7.28 25.61
CA VAL A 126 2.97 6.39 26.63
C VAL A 126 4.04 6.00 27.63
N TRP A 127 3.96 6.54 28.85
CA TRP A 127 4.86 6.25 29.96
C TRP A 127 4.10 5.68 31.15
N THR A 128 4.71 4.71 31.86
CA THR A 128 4.27 4.32 33.21
C THR A 128 4.77 5.31 34.27
N ASP A 129 4.25 5.21 35.50
CA ASP A 129 4.67 6.09 36.61
C ASP A 129 6.02 5.69 37.20
N THR A 130 6.50 4.47 36.95
CA THR A 130 7.76 3.96 37.51
C THR A 130 8.45 2.96 36.59
N ILE A 131 9.78 2.91 36.64
CA ILE A 131 10.60 1.94 35.90
C ILE A 131 10.32 0.48 36.27
N TRP A 132 9.66 0.22 37.39
CA TRP A 132 9.31 -1.12 37.87
C TRP A 132 7.97 -1.63 37.30
N GLU A 133 7.27 -0.81 36.56
CA GLU A 133 6.02 -1.17 35.89
C GLU A 133 6.21 -1.12 34.38
N SER A 134 5.82 -2.19 33.68
CA SER A 134 5.82 -2.24 32.22
C SER A 134 4.40 -2.11 31.68
N PRO A 135 4.19 -1.45 30.54
CA PRO A 135 2.91 -1.42 29.86
C PRO A 135 2.51 -2.85 29.46
N GLN A 136 1.38 -3.32 29.96
CA GLN A 136 0.91 -4.68 29.66
C GLN A 136 0.52 -4.79 28.17
N GLY A 137 0.92 -5.87 27.52
CA GLY A 137 0.61 -6.16 26.11
C GLY A 137 1.37 -5.31 25.09
N MET A 138 2.32 -4.48 25.51
CA MET A 138 3.16 -3.64 24.65
C MET A 138 4.63 -3.92 24.87
N GLY A 139 5.46 -3.81 23.83
CA GLY A 139 6.89 -3.68 24.00
C GLY A 139 7.23 -2.43 24.81
N SER A 140 8.37 -2.41 25.50
CA SER A 140 8.75 -1.25 26.30
C SER A 140 10.26 -1.14 26.51
N ILE A 141 10.71 0.10 26.82
CA ILE A 141 12.08 0.44 27.19
C ILE A 141 12.09 1.21 28.51
N SER A 142 13.07 0.91 29.37
CA SER A 142 13.22 1.55 30.68
C SER A 142 14.68 1.82 31.03
N GLY A 143 14.91 2.70 32.01
CA GLY A 143 16.22 2.94 32.62
C GLY A 143 17.19 3.77 31.75
N PHE A 144 16.72 4.51 30.77
CA PHE A 144 17.54 5.34 29.87
C PHE A 144 17.13 6.82 29.84
N SER A 145 16.15 7.22 30.66
CA SER A 145 15.62 8.59 30.76
C SER A 145 15.86 9.19 32.13
N ASP A 146 15.85 10.52 32.23
CA ASP A 146 15.98 11.25 33.49
C ASP A 146 14.70 11.15 34.35
N ARG A 147 13.53 10.93 33.70
CA ARG A 147 12.26 10.71 34.39
C ARG A 147 12.13 9.27 34.84
N ASP A 148 11.44 9.03 35.96
CA ASP A 148 10.95 7.71 36.32
C ASP A 148 9.87 7.26 35.32
N GLY A 149 9.84 5.97 35.02
CA GLY A 149 8.87 5.39 34.12
C GLY A 149 9.48 4.46 33.06
N THR A 150 8.61 3.66 32.48
CA THR A 150 8.90 2.79 31.34
C THR A 150 8.11 3.29 30.14
N CYS A 151 8.78 3.53 29.02
CA CYS A 151 8.13 3.98 27.80
C CYS A 151 7.65 2.78 26.96
N ALA A 152 6.40 2.83 26.51
CA ALA A 152 5.89 1.88 25.52
C ALA A 152 6.56 2.10 24.15
N VAL A 153 6.76 1.01 23.39
CA VAL A 153 7.23 1.05 22.00
C VAL A 153 6.23 0.33 21.10
N ASN A 154 6.15 0.77 19.86
CA ASN A 154 5.24 0.13 18.91
C ASN A 154 5.85 -1.12 18.27
N PHE A 155 7.06 -1.02 17.72
CA PHE A 155 7.66 -2.12 16.96
C PHE A 155 9.10 -2.38 17.41
N PHE A 156 10.03 -1.49 17.10
CA PHE A 156 11.42 -1.59 17.57
C PHE A 156 11.65 -0.80 18.85
N SER A 157 12.70 -1.15 19.60
CA SER A 157 13.09 -0.43 20.82
C SER A 157 13.38 1.07 20.62
N HIS A 158 13.69 1.48 19.39
CA HIS A 158 13.94 2.85 19.01
C HIS A 158 12.70 3.59 18.47
N GLN A 159 11.50 3.00 18.63
CA GLN A 159 10.21 3.54 18.17
C GLN A 159 9.22 3.75 19.33
N PRO A 160 9.46 4.74 20.21
CA PRO A 160 8.57 5.03 21.33
C PRO A 160 7.17 5.41 20.84
N ALA A 161 6.15 4.82 21.48
CA ALA A 161 4.76 4.96 21.11
C ALA A 161 4.20 6.34 21.50
N LEU A 162 3.62 7.06 20.54
CA LEU A 162 2.87 8.28 20.76
C LEU A 162 1.58 8.01 21.55
N ASN A 163 1.20 8.95 22.41
CA ASN A 163 0.07 8.81 23.31
C ASN A 163 -1.21 9.42 22.72
N TYR A 164 -2.08 8.59 22.17
CA TYR A 164 -3.44 8.97 21.78
C TYR A 164 -4.49 8.57 22.83
N GLY A 165 -4.03 8.10 23.99
CA GLY A 165 -4.86 7.68 25.09
C GLY A 165 -5.25 6.21 25.06
N PHE A 166 -6.00 5.85 26.09
CA PHE A 166 -6.54 4.52 26.31
C PHE A 166 -8.06 4.56 26.19
N TYR A 167 -8.65 3.58 25.50
CA TYR A 167 -10.11 3.45 25.45
C TYR A 167 -10.67 3.01 26.80
N LYS A 168 -9.97 2.07 27.47
CA LYS A 168 -10.23 1.67 28.85
C LYS A 168 -8.98 1.93 29.69
N CYS A 169 -9.08 2.77 30.72
CA CYS A 169 -8.02 3.02 31.68
C CYS A 169 -8.14 2.03 32.84
N GLU A 170 -7.12 1.19 33.05
CA GLU A 170 -7.05 0.19 34.10
C GLU A 170 -5.94 0.46 35.12
N ARG A 171 -5.07 1.44 34.82
CA ARG A 171 -3.94 1.84 35.66
C ARG A 171 -3.92 3.35 35.83
N PRO A 172 -3.38 3.87 36.97
CA PRO A 172 -3.35 5.31 37.24
C PRO A 172 -2.60 6.15 36.21
N TRP A 173 -1.55 5.61 35.59
CA TRP A 173 -0.73 6.29 34.59
C TRP A 173 -1.37 6.32 33.18
N GLN A 174 -2.40 5.52 32.95
CA GLN A 174 -3.11 5.51 31.67
C GLN A 174 -3.99 6.75 31.54
N GLN A 175 -3.86 7.47 30.45
CA GLN A 175 -4.66 8.66 30.18
C GLN A 175 -5.82 8.30 29.24
N PRO A 176 -7.05 8.72 29.53
CA PRO A 176 -8.15 8.56 28.58
C PRO A 176 -7.94 9.44 27.34
N MET A 177 -8.58 9.10 26.22
CA MET A 177 -8.45 9.81 24.95
C MET A 177 -8.75 11.32 25.02
N ASP A 178 -9.58 11.75 25.97
CA ASP A 178 -9.97 13.15 26.18
C ASP A 178 -9.07 13.91 27.15
N ALA A 179 -8.02 13.28 27.67
CA ALA A 179 -7.00 13.96 28.48
C ALA A 179 -6.17 14.96 27.62
N GLU A 180 -5.49 15.90 28.30
CA GLU A 180 -4.72 16.96 27.61
C GLU A 180 -3.57 16.39 26.75
N GLY A 181 -2.82 15.41 27.25
CA GLY A 181 -1.69 14.79 26.53
C GLY A 181 -2.11 14.13 25.22
N PRO A 182 -3.07 13.19 25.22
CA PRO A 182 -3.63 12.59 24.01
C PRO A 182 -4.20 13.60 23.00
N LYS A 183 -4.94 14.62 23.47
CA LYS A 183 -5.44 15.69 22.59
C LYS A 183 -4.31 16.50 21.97
N ALA A 184 -3.29 16.86 22.74
CA ALA A 184 -2.14 17.59 22.23
C ALA A 184 -1.34 16.75 21.19
N THR A 185 -1.29 15.42 21.37
CA THR A 185 -0.67 14.51 20.41
C THR A 185 -1.45 14.50 19.09
N LEU A 186 -2.77 14.39 19.16
CA LEU A 186 -3.64 14.39 17.98
C LEU A 186 -3.53 15.73 17.21
N GLU A 187 -3.56 16.86 17.90
CA GLU A 187 -3.43 18.18 17.27
C GLU A 187 -2.05 18.37 16.62
N ALA A 188 -0.98 17.93 17.28
CA ALA A 188 0.36 17.97 16.69
C ALA A 188 0.45 17.12 15.39
N MET A 189 -0.22 15.97 15.33
CA MET A 189 -0.26 15.16 14.12
C MET A 189 -1.10 15.83 13.02
N LYS A 190 -2.20 16.51 13.36
CA LYS A 190 -2.93 17.34 12.38
C LYS A 190 -2.09 18.50 11.86
N ASP A 191 -1.22 19.11 12.70
CA ASP A 191 -0.31 20.16 12.27
C ASP A 191 0.73 19.63 11.26
N VAL A 192 1.22 18.40 11.44
CA VAL A 192 2.06 17.72 10.45
C VAL A 192 1.30 17.55 9.13
N MET A 193 0.03 17.09 9.20
CA MET A 193 -0.80 16.93 8.00
C MET A 193 -1.04 18.29 7.31
N ARG A 194 -1.35 19.36 8.05
CA ARG A 194 -1.50 20.72 7.51
C ARG A 194 -0.25 21.19 6.78
N PHE A 195 0.92 20.92 7.36
CA PHE A 195 2.18 21.32 6.77
C PHE A 195 2.37 20.74 5.36
N TRP A 196 2.21 19.43 5.21
CA TRP A 196 2.45 18.77 3.93
C TRP A 196 1.32 19.00 2.92
N LEU A 197 0.05 19.01 3.36
CA LEU A 197 -1.07 19.36 2.50
C LEU A 197 -0.97 20.82 2.02
N GLY A 198 -0.51 21.72 2.90
CA GLY A 198 -0.22 23.11 2.55
C GLY A 198 0.96 23.27 1.57
N MET A 199 1.87 22.30 1.51
CA MET A 199 2.95 22.26 0.53
C MET A 199 2.55 21.62 -0.81
N GLY A 200 1.39 20.96 -0.88
CA GLY A 200 0.82 20.44 -2.13
C GLY A 200 0.70 18.93 -2.22
N CYS A 201 0.94 18.14 -1.15
CA CYS A 201 0.59 16.73 -1.23
C CYS A 201 -0.93 16.55 -1.26
N ASP A 202 -1.40 15.43 -1.86
CA ASP A 202 -2.83 15.14 -2.04
C ASP A 202 -3.39 14.23 -0.94
N GLY A 203 -2.59 13.91 0.08
CA GLY A 203 -3.02 13.09 1.19
C GLY A 203 -1.96 12.14 1.71
N PHE A 204 -2.42 11.09 2.41
CA PHE A 204 -1.52 10.21 3.15
C PHE A 204 -1.89 8.73 3.02
N ARG A 205 -0.85 7.89 2.94
CA ARG A 205 -0.93 6.51 3.42
C ARG A 205 -0.55 6.53 4.89
N VAL A 206 -1.36 5.93 5.72
CA VAL A 206 -1.22 6.00 7.18
C VAL A 206 -0.75 4.67 7.74
N ASP A 207 0.46 4.68 8.27
CA ASP A 207 1.12 3.53 8.86
C ASP A 207 0.42 3.07 10.14
N MET A 208 0.24 1.75 10.30
CA MET A 208 -0.33 1.09 11.48
C MET A 208 -1.57 1.80 12.05
N ALA A 209 -2.46 2.26 11.19
CA ALA A 209 -3.59 3.13 11.55
C ALA A 209 -4.55 2.54 12.60
N GLY A 210 -4.62 1.20 12.69
CA GLY A 210 -5.53 0.49 13.58
C GLY A 210 -5.10 0.42 15.04
N SER A 211 -3.89 0.86 15.42
CA SER A 211 -3.27 0.58 16.73
C SER A 211 -3.01 1.81 17.60
N LEU A 212 -3.56 2.99 17.24
CA LEU A 212 -3.22 4.26 17.91
C LEU A 212 -3.74 4.35 19.34
N VAL A 213 -5.04 4.10 19.54
CA VAL A 213 -5.65 4.08 20.87
C VAL A 213 -5.36 2.74 21.54
N LYS A 214 -4.96 2.77 22.82
CA LYS A 214 -4.56 1.57 23.55
C LYS A 214 -5.74 0.99 24.35
N ASN A 215 -5.70 -0.30 24.69
CA ASN A 215 -6.78 -1.07 25.33
C ASN A 215 -8.13 -0.91 24.59
N ASP A 216 -8.09 -1.01 23.25
CA ASP A 216 -9.21 -0.75 22.32
C ASP A 216 -9.47 -1.99 21.44
N GLU A 217 -9.85 -3.10 22.07
CA GLU A 217 -10.02 -4.41 21.40
C GLU A 217 -10.98 -4.37 20.20
N ASP A 218 -12.06 -3.59 20.31
CA ASP A 218 -13.05 -3.44 19.24
C ASP A 218 -12.68 -2.37 18.19
N GLY A 219 -11.60 -1.59 18.42
CA GLY A 219 -11.20 -0.47 17.58
C GLY A 219 -12.09 0.79 17.68
N LYS A 220 -13.01 0.84 18.64
CA LYS A 220 -13.99 1.94 18.79
C LYS A 220 -13.33 3.29 19.09
N GLY A 221 -12.30 3.30 19.92
CA GLY A 221 -11.53 4.49 20.23
C GLY A 221 -10.75 4.99 19.02
N THR A 222 -10.08 4.08 18.34
CA THR A 222 -9.31 4.36 17.12
C THR A 222 -10.21 4.86 15.98
N ILE A 223 -11.40 4.26 15.80
CA ILE A 223 -12.42 4.74 14.86
C ILE A 223 -12.80 6.20 15.20
N LYS A 224 -13.13 6.49 16.47
CA LYS A 224 -13.49 7.85 16.89
C LYS A 224 -12.35 8.86 16.69
N LEU A 225 -11.12 8.46 16.93
CA LEU A 225 -9.94 9.29 16.68
C LEU A 225 -9.85 9.68 15.20
N TRP A 226 -9.95 8.71 14.31
CA TRP A 226 -9.86 8.94 12.87
C TRP A 226 -11.06 9.70 12.30
N GLN A 227 -12.26 9.53 12.85
CA GLN A 227 -13.42 10.37 12.51
C GLN A 227 -13.12 11.85 12.80
N ASN A 228 -12.45 12.16 13.91
CA ASN A 228 -12.03 13.54 14.23
C ASN A 228 -10.98 14.07 13.24
N VAL A 229 -10.04 13.23 12.79
CA VAL A 229 -9.10 13.59 11.71
C VAL A 229 -9.84 13.80 10.39
N ARG A 230 -10.82 12.95 10.08
CA ARG A 230 -11.61 13.08 8.85
C ARG A 230 -12.41 14.39 8.83
N GLU A 231 -13.06 14.76 9.93
CA GLU A 231 -13.76 16.05 10.06
C GLU A 231 -12.82 17.23 9.84
N PHE A 232 -11.58 17.14 10.33
CA PHE A 232 -10.55 18.13 10.09
C PHE A 232 -10.21 18.22 8.59
N LEU A 233 -9.98 17.09 7.90
CA LEU A 233 -9.66 17.08 6.48
C LEU A 233 -10.82 17.60 5.63
N ASP A 234 -12.05 17.14 5.89
CA ASP A 234 -13.23 17.59 5.14
C ASP A 234 -13.46 19.11 5.23
N ARG A 235 -13.05 19.73 6.37
CA ARG A 235 -13.15 21.16 6.58
C ARG A 235 -12.04 21.96 5.91
N GLU A 236 -10.79 21.52 6.03
CA GLU A 236 -9.61 22.31 5.63
C GLU A 236 -9.02 21.87 4.29
N PHE A 237 -9.14 20.58 3.93
CA PHE A 237 -8.54 19.97 2.75
C PHE A 237 -9.50 18.93 2.11
N PRO A 238 -10.67 19.34 1.59
CA PRO A 238 -11.74 18.41 1.17
C PRO A 238 -11.35 17.47 0.01
N ASP A 239 -10.32 17.79 -0.75
CA ASP A 239 -9.82 16.97 -1.86
C ASP A 239 -8.68 16.03 -1.44
N ALA A 240 -8.23 16.09 -0.18
CA ALA A 240 -7.21 15.19 0.34
C ALA A 240 -7.76 13.77 0.54
N ALA A 241 -6.91 12.76 0.32
CA ALA A 241 -7.25 11.36 0.50
C ALA A 241 -6.42 10.71 1.60
N MET A 242 -7.00 9.70 2.26
CA MET A 242 -6.27 8.83 3.19
C MET A 242 -6.49 7.37 2.81
N VAL A 243 -5.40 6.61 2.77
CA VAL A 243 -5.42 5.14 2.76
C VAL A 243 -4.77 4.62 4.02
N SER A 244 -5.42 3.70 4.71
CA SER A 244 -4.89 3.12 5.94
C SER A 244 -4.11 1.83 5.69
N GLU A 245 -3.08 1.63 6.48
CA GLU A 245 -2.59 0.31 6.77
C GLU A 245 -3.29 -0.19 8.05
N TRP A 246 -4.46 -0.77 7.88
CA TRP A 246 -5.23 -1.35 8.98
C TRP A 246 -5.54 -2.83 8.73
N GLY A 247 -5.90 -3.17 7.48
CA GLY A 247 -6.23 -4.53 7.09
C GLY A 247 -7.60 -5.00 7.58
N GLU A 248 -8.43 -4.08 8.07
CA GLU A 248 -9.83 -4.28 8.45
C GLU A 248 -10.68 -3.16 7.83
N PRO A 249 -11.00 -3.25 6.53
CA PRO A 249 -11.66 -2.17 5.78
C PRO A 249 -12.99 -1.70 6.38
N ASP A 250 -13.74 -2.58 7.03
CA ASP A 250 -14.98 -2.22 7.71
C ASP A 250 -14.75 -1.22 8.84
N LYS A 251 -13.73 -1.41 9.68
CA LYS A 251 -13.36 -0.50 10.77
C LYS A 251 -12.71 0.77 10.24
N SER A 252 -11.76 0.64 9.33
CA SER A 252 -11.04 1.75 8.75
C SER A 252 -11.97 2.74 8.04
N ILE A 253 -12.86 2.24 7.18
CA ILE A 253 -13.83 3.07 6.46
C ILE A 253 -14.83 3.70 7.43
N GLN A 254 -15.26 2.96 8.47
CA GLN A 254 -16.07 3.53 9.55
C GLN A 254 -15.33 4.64 10.30
N GLY A 255 -14.01 4.53 10.43
CA GLY A 255 -13.11 5.56 10.98
C GLY A 255 -12.97 6.79 10.08
N GLY A 256 -13.48 6.77 8.85
CA GLY A 256 -13.44 7.91 7.93
C GLY A 256 -12.32 7.85 6.90
N PHE A 257 -11.57 6.76 6.82
CA PHE A 257 -10.61 6.56 5.73
C PHE A 257 -11.33 6.47 4.38
N HIS A 258 -10.69 6.97 3.35
CA HIS A 258 -11.18 6.85 1.98
C HIS A 258 -10.92 5.46 1.41
N MET A 259 -9.82 4.83 1.85
CA MET A 259 -9.30 3.56 1.37
C MET A 259 -8.68 2.76 2.51
N ASP A 260 -8.73 1.42 2.41
CA ASP A 260 -7.92 0.51 3.22
C ASP A 260 -7.40 -0.64 2.37
N PHE A 261 -6.26 -1.21 2.77
CA PHE A 261 -5.64 -2.33 2.08
C PHE A 261 -6.13 -3.68 2.61
N LEU A 262 -6.24 -4.66 1.71
CA LEU A 262 -6.14 -6.07 2.06
C LEU A 262 -4.65 -6.47 1.92
N LEU A 263 -4.05 -6.89 3.03
CA LEU A 263 -2.60 -7.09 3.13
C LEU A 263 -2.27 -8.56 3.46
N HIS A 264 -0.98 -8.88 3.45
CA HIS A 264 -0.43 -10.20 3.76
C HIS A 264 -0.54 -10.59 5.24
N PHE A 265 -1.05 -9.70 6.08
CA PHE A 265 -1.37 -9.94 7.48
C PHE A 265 -2.87 -9.72 7.76
N GLY A 266 -3.31 -10.09 8.96
CA GLY A 266 -4.73 -10.02 9.32
C GLY A 266 -5.57 -11.11 8.64
N PRO A 267 -6.90 -11.00 8.73
CA PRO A 267 -7.82 -12.05 8.29
C PRO A 267 -8.22 -11.95 6.82
N SER A 268 -7.42 -11.29 5.97
CA SER A 268 -7.81 -10.93 4.60
C SER A 268 -7.77 -12.09 3.61
N HIS A 269 -7.04 -13.17 3.90
CA HIS A 269 -6.73 -14.24 2.95
C HIS A 269 -6.03 -13.77 1.65
N TYR A 270 -5.41 -12.59 1.68
CA TYR A 270 -4.68 -12.04 0.54
C TYR A 270 -3.55 -12.96 0.06
N ASN A 271 -2.87 -13.66 0.99
CA ASN A 271 -1.78 -14.57 0.65
C ASN A 271 -2.24 -15.76 -0.20
N ASP A 272 -3.51 -16.19 -0.06
CA ASP A 272 -4.08 -17.30 -0.83
C ASP A 272 -4.14 -16.99 -2.33
N LEU A 273 -4.18 -15.71 -2.69
CA LEU A 273 -4.11 -15.28 -4.08
C LEU A 273 -2.71 -15.49 -4.67
N PHE A 274 -1.64 -15.04 -3.94
CA PHE A 274 -0.34 -14.82 -4.58
C PHE A 274 0.85 -15.41 -3.83
N ARG A 275 0.81 -15.61 -2.50
CA ARG A 275 2.03 -15.76 -1.67
C ARG A 275 2.01 -16.94 -0.69
N CYS A 276 1.02 -17.80 -0.72
CA CYS A 276 1.02 -19.08 0.01
C CYS A 276 1.76 -20.17 -0.77
N GLU A 277 1.84 -21.38 -0.24
CA GLU A 277 2.50 -22.53 -0.89
C GLU A 277 1.84 -22.91 -2.22
N GLU A 278 0.51 -22.90 -2.29
CA GLU A 278 -0.30 -23.17 -3.47
C GLU A 278 -1.22 -21.97 -3.76
N PRO A 279 -0.68 -20.87 -4.31
CA PRO A 279 -1.51 -19.68 -4.52
C PRO A 279 -2.48 -19.88 -5.69
N PHE A 280 -3.64 -19.25 -5.61
CA PHE A 280 -4.69 -19.35 -6.63
C PHE A 280 -4.16 -18.98 -8.03
N PHE A 281 -3.31 -17.95 -8.12
CA PHE A 281 -2.73 -17.50 -9.40
C PHE A 281 -1.55 -18.33 -9.91
N SER A 282 -1.17 -19.41 -9.20
CA SER A 282 -0.22 -20.39 -9.75
C SER A 282 -0.84 -21.19 -10.89
N ASP A 283 -0.05 -21.51 -11.91
CA ASP A 283 -0.46 -22.38 -13.02
C ASP A 283 -0.73 -23.84 -12.61
N ARG A 284 -0.31 -24.24 -11.42
CA ARG A 284 -0.55 -25.59 -10.88
C ARG A 284 -2.03 -25.90 -10.68
N GLY A 285 -2.89 -24.88 -10.58
CA GLY A 285 -4.34 -25.03 -10.45
C GLY A 285 -4.77 -25.81 -9.20
N LYS A 286 -4.11 -25.56 -8.07
CA LYS A 286 -4.35 -26.19 -6.77
C LYS A 286 -4.73 -25.21 -5.66
N GLY A 287 -4.67 -23.91 -5.95
CA GLY A 287 -5.01 -22.86 -4.98
C GLY A 287 -6.51 -22.74 -4.76
N ASP A 288 -6.87 -22.10 -3.68
CA ASP A 288 -8.26 -21.84 -3.26
C ASP A 288 -8.48 -20.33 -3.09
N VAL A 289 -9.50 -19.79 -3.74
CA VAL A 289 -9.89 -18.39 -3.65
C VAL A 289 -11.09 -18.15 -2.74
N SER A 290 -11.74 -19.22 -2.30
CA SER A 290 -13.05 -19.14 -1.63
C SER A 290 -13.03 -18.35 -0.32
N GLU A 291 -12.00 -18.54 0.50
CA GLU A 291 -11.85 -17.82 1.79
C GLU A 291 -11.55 -16.33 1.55
N PHE A 292 -10.71 -15.99 0.58
CA PHE A 292 -10.50 -14.60 0.17
C PHE A 292 -11.81 -13.95 -0.27
N VAL A 293 -12.58 -14.62 -1.14
CA VAL A 293 -13.86 -14.10 -1.64
C VAL A 293 -14.87 -13.94 -0.51
N ALA A 294 -14.96 -14.91 0.41
CA ALA A 294 -15.84 -14.82 1.58
C ALA A 294 -15.50 -13.61 2.45
N LYS A 295 -14.20 -13.41 2.74
CA LYS A 295 -13.75 -12.27 3.55
C LYS A 295 -13.89 -10.93 2.82
N TYR A 296 -13.63 -10.91 1.52
CA TYR A 296 -13.85 -9.71 0.70
C TYR A 296 -15.33 -9.30 0.71
N LYS A 297 -16.25 -10.24 0.52
CA LYS A 297 -17.72 -9.98 0.60
C LYS A 297 -18.11 -9.40 1.96
N GLU A 298 -17.64 -10.01 3.05
CA GLU A 298 -17.89 -9.52 4.41
C GLU A 298 -17.47 -8.06 4.58
N ASN A 299 -16.23 -7.72 4.21
CA ASN A 299 -15.70 -6.35 4.29
C ASN A 299 -16.48 -5.39 3.37
N TYR A 300 -16.81 -5.83 2.15
CA TYR A 300 -17.54 -5.03 1.17
C TYR A 300 -18.96 -4.67 1.65
N GLU A 301 -19.66 -5.61 2.28
CA GLU A 301 -20.98 -5.38 2.87
C GLU A 301 -20.91 -4.48 4.10
N LYS A 302 -19.98 -4.78 5.05
CA LYS A 302 -19.83 -4.02 6.30
C LYS A 302 -19.34 -2.58 6.07
N SER A 303 -18.53 -2.33 5.05
CA SER A 303 -18.08 -0.98 4.68
C SER A 303 -19.21 -0.11 4.10
N GLU A 304 -20.38 -0.72 3.79
CA GLU A 304 -21.52 -0.04 3.16
C GLU A 304 -21.11 0.76 1.90
N ARG A 305 -19.98 0.40 1.29
CA ARG A 305 -19.41 1.08 0.13
C ARG A 305 -19.09 2.58 0.36
N LYS A 306 -18.86 2.97 1.62
CA LYS A 306 -18.51 4.35 1.98
C LYS A 306 -17.05 4.69 1.71
N GLY A 307 -16.21 3.69 1.44
CA GLY A 307 -14.81 3.78 1.05
C GLY A 307 -14.41 2.69 0.08
N LEU A 308 -13.12 2.62 -0.24
CA LEU A 308 -12.55 1.70 -1.23
C LEU A 308 -11.71 0.63 -0.53
N ILE A 309 -11.92 -0.63 -0.92
CA ILE A 309 -11.08 -1.76 -0.51
C ILE A 309 -10.02 -1.96 -1.58
N CYS A 310 -8.75 -1.79 -1.23
CA CYS A 310 -7.64 -1.79 -2.17
C CYS A 310 -6.84 -3.09 -2.08
N ILE A 311 -6.53 -3.68 -3.24
CA ILE A 311 -5.71 -4.88 -3.35
C ILE A 311 -4.42 -4.50 -4.08
N PRO A 312 -3.26 -4.44 -3.39
CA PRO A 312 -2.00 -4.11 -4.03
C PRO A 312 -1.39 -5.31 -4.77
N SER A 313 -0.57 -5.07 -5.79
CA SER A 313 0.27 -6.11 -6.39
C SER A 313 1.32 -6.63 -5.40
N GLY A 314 1.85 -5.74 -4.63
CA GLY A 314 2.80 -5.91 -3.55
C GLY A 314 3.05 -4.59 -2.84
N ASN A 315 4.00 -4.59 -1.90
CA ASN A 315 4.56 -3.40 -1.29
C ASN A 315 5.99 -3.68 -0.78
N HIS A 316 6.59 -2.70 -0.15
CA HIS A 316 7.95 -2.78 0.41
C HIS A 316 8.10 -3.77 1.59
N ASP A 317 6.99 -4.30 2.12
CA ASP A 317 6.95 -5.26 3.25
C ASP A 317 6.58 -6.69 2.83
N MET A 318 6.29 -6.90 1.55
CA MET A 318 5.92 -8.20 0.99
C MET A 318 6.98 -8.72 0.02
N ASP A 319 6.98 -10.03 -0.20
CA ASP A 319 7.70 -10.63 -1.30
C ASP A 319 7.17 -10.10 -2.65
N ARG A 320 8.05 -9.92 -3.62
CA ARG A 320 7.68 -9.56 -4.98
C ARG A 320 6.64 -10.55 -5.55
N LEU A 321 5.66 -10.04 -6.29
CA LEU A 321 4.64 -10.88 -6.94
C LEU A 321 5.29 -11.96 -7.82
N ALA A 322 6.32 -11.59 -8.59
CA ALA A 322 7.08 -12.49 -9.43
C ALA A 322 7.95 -13.52 -8.68
N ARG A 323 8.01 -13.50 -7.33
CA ARG A 323 8.68 -14.58 -6.56
C ARG A 323 7.90 -15.89 -6.67
N THR A 324 6.60 -15.83 -6.67
CA THR A 324 5.69 -16.98 -6.63
C THR A 324 4.96 -17.18 -7.96
N ILE A 325 4.43 -16.11 -8.57
CA ILE A 325 3.68 -16.13 -9.81
C ILE A 325 4.64 -15.92 -10.99
N LYS A 326 4.55 -16.74 -12.03
CA LYS A 326 5.51 -16.75 -13.14
C LYS A 326 4.84 -16.59 -14.50
N GLY A 327 5.60 -16.04 -15.45
CA GLY A 327 5.22 -15.97 -16.87
C GLY A 327 3.86 -15.31 -17.10
N ASP A 328 3.04 -15.89 -17.94
CA ASP A 328 1.74 -15.34 -18.31
C ASP A 328 0.74 -15.26 -17.14
N ASN A 329 0.96 -16.02 -16.07
CA ASN A 329 0.13 -15.92 -14.87
C ASN A 329 0.29 -14.58 -14.15
N LEU A 330 1.39 -13.85 -14.34
CA LEU A 330 1.50 -12.45 -13.90
C LEU A 330 0.48 -11.55 -14.62
N LYS A 331 0.30 -11.71 -15.94
CA LYS A 331 -0.69 -10.95 -16.71
C LYS A 331 -2.11 -11.26 -16.24
N ILE A 332 -2.40 -12.54 -15.95
CA ILE A 332 -3.70 -12.97 -15.42
C ILE A 332 -3.94 -12.40 -14.00
N ALA A 333 -2.91 -12.35 -13.15
CA ALA A 333 -2.99 -11.73 -11.84
C ALA A 333 -3.29 -10.22 -11.94
N PHE A 334 -2.65 -9.51 -12.87
CA PHE A 334 -2.96 -8.10 -13.12
C PHE A 334 -4.35 -7.91 -13.76
N ALA A 335 -4.82 -8.83 -14.58
CA ALA A 335 -6.20 -8.80 -15.07
C ALA A 335 -7.21 -8.86 -13.89
N PHE A 336 -6.94 -9.68 -12.87
CA PHE A 336 -7.73 -9.67 -11.64
C PHE A 336 -7.58 -8.34 -10.88
N LEU A 337 -6.35 -7.92 -10.54
CA LEU A 337 -6.09 -6.73 -9.73
C LEU A 337 -6.72 -5.46 -10.34
N LEU A 338 -6.62 -5.31 -11.66
CA LEU A 338 -7.12 -4.13 -12.37
C LEU A 338 -8.62 -4.18 -12.69
N SER A 339 -9.29 -5.32 -12.50
CA SER A 339 -10.75 -5.43 -12.65
C SER A 339 -11.51 -5.44 -11.32
N MET A 340 -10.84 -5.60 -10.17
CA MET A 340 -11.48 -5.50 -8.85
C MET A 340 -11.92 -4.06 -8.53
N PRO A 341 -12.98 -3.87 -7.70
CA PRO A 341 -13.29 -2.54 -7.14
C PRO A 341 -12.14 -2.00 -6.29
N GLY A 342 -12.24 -0.73 -5.91
CA GLY A 342 -11.19 -0.04 -5.16
C GLY A 342 -10.18 0.62 -6.08
N ALA A 343 -9.15 1.24 -5.52
CA ALA A 343 -8.04 1.78 -6.27
C ALA A 343 -6.91 0.74 -6.32
N PRO A 344 -6.44 0.32 -7.50
CA PRO A 344 -5.28 -0.56 -7.61
C PRO A 344 -4.01 0.15 -7.17
N PHE A 345 -3.11 -0.58 -6.49
CA PHE A 345 -1.76 -0.12 -6.14
C PHE A 345 -0.74 -1.05 -6.78
N ILE A 346 0.13 -0.49 -7.61
CA ILE A 346 1.21 -1.21 -8.29
C ILE A 346 2.52 -0.84 -7.59
N TYR A 347 3.19 -1.82 -6.99
CA TYR A 347 4.49 -1.62 -6.38
C TYR A 347 5.56 -1.52 -7.46
N TYR A 348 6.45 -0.50 -7.39
CA TYR A 348 7.47 -0.26 -8.42
C TYR A 348 8.21 -1.55 -8.80
N GLY A 349 8.33 -1.78 -10.09
CA GLY A 349 8.99 -2.95 -10.66
C GLY A 349 8.11 -4.20 -10.79
N ASP A 350 6.93 -4.27 -10.15
CA ASP A 350 6.01 -5.38 -10.36
C ASP A 350 5.45 -5.37 -11.79
N GLU A 351 5.34 -4.18 -12.41
CA GLU A 351 4.89 -3.98 -13.78
C GLU A 351 5.85 -4.52 -14.86
N ILE A 352 7.10 -4.76 -14.48
CA ILE A 352 8.08 -5.42 -15.35
C ILE A 352 8.46 -6.83 -14.84
N GLY A 353 7.76 -7.33 -13.82
CA GLY A 353 8.03 -8.63 -13.22
C GLY A 353 9.37 -8.71 -12.49
N MET A 354 9.81 -7.64 -11.82
CA MET A 354 11.04 -7.65 -11.01
C MET A 354 11.01 -8.79 -10.00
N ARG A 355 12.13 -9.45 -9.87
CA ARG A 355 12.31 -10.61 -8.99
C ARG A 355 12.66 -10.18 -7.58
N TYR A 356 12.30 -11.03 -6.61
CA TYR A 356 12.86 -10.95 -5.28
C TYR A 356 14.34 -11.36 -5.33
N VAL A 357 15.23 -10.55 -4.77
CA VAL A 357 16.67 -10.83 -4.75
C VAL A 357 17.02 -11.59 -3.47
N GLU A 358 17.38 -12.87 -3.62
CA GLU A 358 17.69 -13.74 -2.49
C GLU A 358 19.04 -13.41 -1.86
N GLY A 359 19.19 -13.66 -0.55
CA GLY A 359 20.46 -13.61 0.18
C GLY A 359 21.04 -12.22 0.40
N LEU A 360 20.25 -11.15 0.22
CA LEU A 360 20.70 -9.81 0.55
C LEU A 360 20.86 -9.64 2.07
N THR A 361 21.90 -8.92 2.47
CA THR A 361 22.06 -8.48 3.86
C THR A 361 20.89 -7.58 4.24
N SER A 362 20.31 -7.80 5.44
CA SER A 362 19.27 -6.92 5.96
C SER A 362 19.77 -5.49 6.10
N VAL A 363 19.03 -4.56 5.53
CA VAL A 363 19.29 -3.12 5.58
C VAL A 363 18.10 -2.44 6.24
N GLU A 364 18.34 -1.54 7.18
CA GLU A 364 17.31 -0.69 7.81
C GLU A 364 16.07 -1.48 8.27
N GLY A 365 16.26 -2.48 9.12
CA GLY A 365 15.14 -3.30 9.61
C GLY A 365 14.43 -4.14 8.54
N GLY A 366 15.01 -4.24 7.33
CA GLY A 366 14.40 -4.93 6.19
C GLY A 366 14.29 -6.45 6.37
N TYR A 367 15.20 -7.08 7.10
CA TYR A 367 15.23 -8.55 7.28
C TYR A 367 14.98 -9.27 5.95
N ASN A 368 14.03 -10.18 5.92
CA ASN A 368 13.66 -10.90 4.70
C ASN A 368 12.99 -10.01 3.62
N ARG A 369 12.61 -8.77 3.95
CA ARG A 369 11.98 -7.82 3.03
C ARG A 369 12.98 -7.10 2.14
N THR A 370 14.28 -7.07 2.49
CA THR A 370 15.32 -6.36 1.73
C THR A 370 15.36 -6.79 0.27
N GLY A 371 15.13 -8.07 -0.03
CA GLY A 371 15.09 -8.57 -1.41
C GLY A 371 13.96 -8.03 -2.28
N SER A 372 12.88 -7.52 -1.68
CA SER A 372 11.78 -6.85 -2.38
C SER A 372 12.06 -5.37 -2.65
N ARG A 373 13.09 -4.81 -1.99
CA ARG A 373 13.45 -3.39 -2.03
C ARG A 373 14.65 -3.10 -2.94
N SER A 374 15.02 -4.06 -3.81
CA SER A 374 16.14 -3.91 -4.76
C SER A 374 15.88 -2.74 -5.71
N PRO A 375 16.95 -2.08 -6.22
CA PRO A 375 16.82 -0.94 -7.12
C PRO A 375 16.05 -1.26 -8.40
N MET A 376 15.29 -0.26 -8.88
CA MET A 376 14.54 -0.36 -10.14
C MET A 376 15.47 -0.68 -11.32
N GLN A 377 14.96 -1.40 -12.31
CA GLN A 377 15.70 -1.88 -13.48
C GLN A 377 15.21 -1.15 -14.73
N TRP A 378 15.86 -0.01 -15.05
CA TRP A 378 15.44 0.85 -16.16
C TRP A 378 15.89 0.33 -17.52
N ASP A 379 17.17 -0.06 -17.62
CA ASP A 379 17.80 -0.42 -18.89
C ASP A 379 18.94 -1.43 -18.71
N SER A 380 19.69 -1.67 -19.79
CA SER A 380 20.83 -2.59 -19.82
C SER A 380 22.17 -1.95 -19.40
N THR A 381 22.18 -0.67 -19.02
CA THR A 381 23.40 0.04 -18.64
C THR A 381 23.88 -0.29 -17.21
N THR A 382 24.91 0.40 -16.74
CA THR A 382 25.45 0.22 -15.38
C THR A 382 24.33 0.35 -14.34
N ASN A 383 24.34 -0.56 -13.35
CA ASN A 383 23.32 -0.61 -12.30
C ASN A 383 21.88 -0.65 -12.83
N ALA A 384 21.67 -1.22 -14.01
CA ALA A 384 20.38 -1.23 -14.70
C ALA A 384 19.78 0.17 -14.92
N GLY A 385 20.59 1.20 -15.13
CA GLY A 385 20.16 2.59 -15.29
C GLY A 385 19.64 3.26 -14.01
N PHE A 386 19.71 2.58 -12.87
CA PHE A 386 19.26 3.13 -11.58
C PHE A 386 20.18 4.24 -11.07
N SER A 387 21.51 4.07 -11.19
CA SER A 387 22.53 4.95 -10.62
C SER A 387 23.81 4.93 -11.41
N SER A 388 24.51 6.07 -11.47
CA SER A 388 25.87 6.18 -11.99
C SER A 388 26.96 5.83 -10.96
N ALA A 389 26.58 5.55 -9.71
CA ALA A 389 27.50 5.17 -8.64
C ALA A 389 28.27 3.88 -8.96
N PRO A 390 29.47 3.68 -8.37
CA PRO A 390 30.11 2.38 -8.38
C PRO A 390 29.17 1.31 -7.80
N LYS A 391 29.11 0.13 -8.43
CA LYS A 391 28.23 -0.97 -8.03
C LYS A 391 28.34 -1.34 -6.54
N GLU A 392 29.53 -1.25 -6.00
CA GLU A 392 29.86 -1.60 -4.61
C GLU A 392 29.28 -0.61 -3.61
N THR A 393 28.96 0.61 -4.05
CA THR A 393 28.43 1.70 -3.21
C THR A 393 26.91 1.78 -3.25
N LEU A 394 26.22 0.97 -4.06
CA LEU A 394 24.79 0.91 -4.04
C LEU A 394 24.28 0.54 -2.65
N TYR A 395 23.35 1.31 -2.14
CA TYR A 395 22.77 1.14 -0.81
C TYR A 395 22.07 -0.22 -0.63
N ILE A 396 21.28 -0.61 -1.61
CA ILE A 396 20.75 -1.98 -1.77
C ILE A 396 21.30 -2.52 -3.09
N LYS A 397 21.77 -3.76 -3.08
CA LYS A 397 22.35 -4.37 -4.26
C LYS A 397 21.28 -4.68 -5.32
N GLN A 398 21.68 -4.52 -6.59
CA GLN A 398 20.88 -4.81 -7.76
C GLN A 398 20.75 -6.32 -8.01
N ASP A 399 19.69 -6.74 -8.73
CA ASP A 399 19.64 -8.07 -9.36
C ASP A 399 20.73 -8.16 -10.44
N GLU A 400 21.67 -9.07 -10.25
CA GLU A 400 22.82 -9.28 -11.16
C GLU A 400 22.54 -10.33 -12.24
N SER A 401 21.33 -10.89 -12.30
CA SER A 401 20.97 -11.90 -13.28
C SER A 401 21.04 -11.34 -14.69
N VAL A 402 21.61 -12.12 -15.61
CA VAL A 402 21.74 -11.71 -17.03
C VAL A 402 20.38 -11.49 -17.69
N ASP A 403 19.39 -12.26 -17.28
CA ASP A 403 18.02 -12.26 -17.78
C ASP A 403 17.05 -11.45 -16.90
N ARG A 404 17.56 -10.53 -16.09
CA ARG A 404 16.72 -9.64 -15.31
C ARG A 404 15.83 -8.79 -16.21
N PRO A 405 14.55 -8.58 -15.84
CA PRO A 405 13.68 -7.71 -16.62
C PRO A 405 14.14 -6.25 -16.50
N THR A 406 13.97 -5.47 -17.57
CA THR A 406 14.20 -4.03 -17.56
C THR A 406 13.05 -3.30 -18.22
N VAL A 407 12.81 -2.04 -17.81
CA VAL A 407 11.79 -1.19 -18.43
C VAL A 407 12.01 -1.07 -19.94
N GLU A 408 13.27 -0.87 -20.38
CA GLU A 408 13.63 -0.77 -21.80
C GLU A 408 13.22 -2.02 -22.59
N ALA A 409 13.53 -3.22 -22.06
CA ALA A 409 13.19 -4.48 -22.70
C ALA A 409 11.66 -4.69 -22.75
N GLU A 410 10.97 -4.50 -21.62
CA GLU A 410 9.53 -4.66 -21.51
C GLU A 410 8.77 -3.69 -22.42
N MET A 411 9.20 -2.41 -22.50
CA MET A 411 8.58 -1.43 -23.39
C MET A 411 8.91 -1.62 -24.87
N SER A 412 9.89 -2.46 -25.21
CA SER A 412 10.21 -2.82 -26.61
C SER A 412 9.38 -3.99 -27.14
N ASP A 413 8.83 -4.82 -26.26
CA ASP A 413 8.01 -5.98 -26.62
C ASP A 413 6.52 -5.73 -26.34
N LYS A 414 5.71 -5.69 -27.40
CA LYS A 414 4.26 -5.49 -27.31
C LYS A 414 3.50 -6.63 -26.61
N ASN A 415 4.16 -7.77 -26.40
CA ASN A 415 3.60 -8.91 -25.67
C ASN A 415 4.08 -8.96 -24.22
N SER A 416 4.84 -7.96 -23.77
CA SER A 416 5.38 -7.89 -22.41
C SER A 416 4.30 -7.75 -21.33
N LEU A 417 4.72 -7.93 -20.07
CA LEU A 417 3.88 -7.67 -18.91
C LEU A 417 3.52 -6.17 -18.80
N TRP A 418 4.49 -5.29 -19.09
CA TRP A 418 4.26 -3.83 -19.07
C TRP A 418 3.16 -3.39 -20.02
N TYR A 419 3.18 -3.88 -21.27
CA TYR A 419 2.13 -3.56 -22.25
C TYR A 419 0.77 -4.11 -21.86
N GLU A 420 0.74 -5.29 -21.27
CA GLU A 420 -0.52 -5.88 -20.81
C GLU A 420 -1.13 -5.07 -19.66
N ILE A 421 -0.31 -4.65 -18.69
CA ILE A 421 -0.77 -3.79 -17.58
C ILE A 421 -1.24 -2.44 -18.11
N ASN A 422 -0.48 -1.80 -19.00
CA ASN A 422 -0.88 -0.54 -19.63
C ASN A 422 -2.24 -0.66 -20.34
N ARG A 423 -2.45 -1.75 -21.11
CA ARG A 423 -3.73 -2.04 -21.77
C ARG A 423 -4.87 -2.22 -20.78
N LEU A 424 -4.65 -2.99 -19.71
CA LEU A 424 -5.64 -3.24 -18.66
C LEU A 424 -6.02 -1.98 -17.89
N ILE A 425 -5.06 -1.09 -17.60
CA ILE A 425 -5.35 0.21 -16.98
C ILE A 425 -6.21 1.06 -17.91
N GLY A 426 -5.90 1.11 -19.21
CA GLY A 426 -6.73 1.82 -20.19
C GLY A 426 -8.16 1.28 -20.22
N ILE A 427 -8.33 -0.03 -20.31
CA ILE A 427 -9.65 -0.69 -20.27
C ILE A 427 -10.39 -0.33 -18.97
N ARG A 428 -9.73 -0.39 -17.83
CA ARG A 428 -10.35 0.00 -16.55
C ARG A 428 -10.84 1.44 -16.55
N GLN A 429 -10.09 2.36 -17.15
CA GLN A 429 -10.41 3.78 -17.20
C GLN A 429 -11.51 4.11 -18.19
N ASP A 430 -11.66 3.30 -19.25
CA ASP A 430 -12.68 3.47 -20.29
C ASP A 430 -14.04 2.86 -19.92
N HIS A 431 -14.10 1.94 -18.94
CA HIS A 431 -15.30 1.20 -18.55
C HIS A 431 -15.76 1.54 -17.14
N SER A 432 -16.87 2.24 -17.00
CA SER A 432 -17.41 2.72 -15.72
C SER A 432 -17.67 1.60 -14.70
N ALA A 433 -18.05 0.42 -15.18
CA ALA A 433 -18.24 -0.77 -14.32
C ALA A 433 -16.93 -1.24 -13.68
N LEU A 434 -15.78 -1.05 -14.33
CA LEU A 434 -14.46 -1.48 -13.85
C LEU A 434 -13.78 -0.44 -12.95
N MET A 435 -14.23 0.82 -12.92
CA MET A 435 -13.68 1.88 -12.07
C MET A 435 -13.84 1.59 -10.57
N SER A 436 -13.23 2.43 -9.72
CA SER A 436 -13.09 2.20 -8.28
C SER A 436 -14.40 1.94 -7.55
N LYS A 437 -15.49 2.64 -7.90
CA LYS A 437 -16.81 2.55 -7.28
C LYS A 437 -17.76 1.55 -7.93
N GLY A 438 -17.37 0.90 -9.02
CA GLY A 438 -18.16 -0.15 -9.66
C GLY A 438 -18.51 -1.24 -8.66
N ARG A 439 -19.75 -1.77 -8.74
CA ARG A 439 -20.20 -2.87 -7.89
C ARG A 439 -19.55 -4.17 -8.32
N ILE A 440 -19.55 -5.15 -7.42
CA ILE A 440 -19.07 -6.50 -7.69
C ILE A 440 -20.08 -7.52 -7.16
N GLU A 441 -20.28 -8.57 -7.96
CA GLU A 441 -21.03 -9.75 -7.59
C GLU A 441 -20.26 -10.99 -8.06
N PHE A 442 -19.80 -11.83 -7.13
CA PHE A 442 -19.12 -13.07 -7.46
C PHE A 442 -20.14 -14.11 -7.91
N VAL A 443 -19.96 -14.62 -9.11
CA VAL A 443 -20.86 -15.59 -9.74
C VAL A 443 -20.31 -17.01 -9.72
N TYR A 444 -18.98 -17.16 -9.62
CA TYR A 444 -18.31 -18.45 -9.41
C TYR A 444 -17.02 -18.25 -8.61
N ALA A 445 -16.92 -18.88 -7.46
CA ALA A 445 -15.74 -18.88 -6.58
C ALA A 445 -15.81 -20.07 -5.61
N GLU A 446 -15.89 -21.28 -6.18
CA GLU A 446 -16.07 -22.50 -5.42
C GLU A 446 -14.74 -22.98 -4.82
N LYS A 447 -14.83 -23.65 -3.67
CA LYS A 447 -13.64 -24.12 -2.93
C LYS A 447 -12.82 -25.12 -3.73
N ASN A 448 -11.50 -24.82 -3.88
CA ASN A 448 -10.54 -25.61 -4.66
C ASN A 448 -10.92 -25.78 -6.16
N GLU A 449 -11.79 -24.91 -6.68
CA GLU A 449 -12.25 -24.97 -8.06
C GLU A 449 -11.82 -23.74 -8.86
N TYR A 450 -11.91 -23.85 -10.17
CA TYR A 450 -11.62 -22.81 -11.16
C TYR A 450 -12.75 -22.74 -12.18
N PRO A 451 -13.02 -21.57 -12.79
CA PRO A 451 -12.31 -20.31 -12.66
C PRO A 451 -12.78 -19.50 -11.45
N LEU A 452 -12.23 -18.30 -11.24
CA LEU A 452 -12.88 -17.22 -10.52
C LEU A 452 -13.69 -16.39 -11.51
N ALA A 453 -14.99 -16.17 -11.23
CA ALA A 453 -15.82 -15.32 -12.08
C ALA A 453 -16.69 -14.37 -11.24
N TYR A 454 -16.81 -13.13 -11.71
CA TYR A 454 -17.63 -12.10 -11.08
C TYR A 454 -18.16 -11.09 -12.11
N VAL A 455 -19.26 -10.43 -11.76
CA VAL A 455 -19.82 -9.33 -12.54
C VAL A 455 -19.46 -8.01 -11.87
N ARG A 456 -18.88 -7.10 -12.64
CA ARG A 456 -18.72 -5.69 -12.29
C ARG A 456 -19.87 -4.90 -12.88
N SER A 457 -20.40 -3.92 -12.17
CA SER A 457 -21.50 -3.12 -12.68
C SER A 457 -21.46 -1.66 -12.23
N SER A 458 -21.89 -0.77 -13.11
CA SER A 458 -22.23 0.64 -12.88
C SER A 458 -23.72 0.86 -13.10
N GLU A 459 -24.16 2.12 -13.25
CA GLU A 459 -25.53 2.47 -13.63
C GLU A 459 -25.84 2.03 -15.05
N ASP A 460 -24.87 2.15 -15.96
CA ASP A 460 -25.06 2.00 -17.40
C ASP A 460 -24.41 0.75 -18.00
N GLU A 461 -23.57 0.04 -17.22
CA GLU A 461 -22.73 -1.01 -17.76
C GLU A 461 -22.64 -2.22 -16.82
N LYS A 462 -22.58 -3.43 -17.41
CA LYS A 462 -22.28 -4.68 -16.71
C LYS A 462 -21.18 -5.44 -17.45
N VAL A 463 -20.15 -5.88 -16.75
CA VAL A 463 -19.01 -6.60 -17.28
C VAL A 463 -18.80 -7.90 -16.51
N LEU A 464 -18.91 -9.03 -17.19
CA LEU A 464 -18.50 -10.33 -16.67
C LEU A 464 -16.97 -10.43 -16.77
N VAL A 465 -16.32 -10.70 -15.67
CA VAL A 465 -14.88 -10.98 -15.58
C VAL A 465 -14.70 -12.46 -15.25
N VAL A 466 -13.86 -13.15 -16.02
CA VAL A 466 -13.55 -14.57 -15.84
C VAL A 466 -12.04 -14.76 -15.82
N ILE A 467 -11.53 -15.44 -14.78
CA ILE A 467 -10.09 -15.59 -14.50
C ILE A 467 -9.76 -17.06 -14.27
N ASN A 468 -8.97 -17.65 -15.16
CA ASN A 468 -8.47 -19.03 -15.03
C ASN A 468 -6.94 -19.09 -15.12
N PRO A 469 -6.21 -19.02 -14.01
CA PRO A 469 -4.76 -19.15 -13.99
C PRO A 469 -4.27 -20.62 -14.16
N ALA A 470 -5.16 -21.60 -13.99
CA ALA A 470 -4.79 -23.03 -14.02
C ALA A 470 -4.38 -23.49 -15.42
N ASP A 471 -3.44 -24.45 -15.49
CA ASP A 471 -2.96 -25.06 -16.73
C ASP A 471 -3.92 -26.16 -17.23
N ARG A 472 -5.23 -25.85 -17.21
CA ARG A 472 -6.29 -26.72 -17.76
C ARG A 472 -7.52 -25.90 -18.15
N GLU A 473 -8.25 -26.37 -19.16
CA GLU A 473 -9.57 -25.86 -19.46
C GLU A 473 -10.55 -26.19 -18.33
N VAL A 474 -11.43 -25.26 -18.02
CA VAL A 474 -12.47 -25.40 -16.99
C VAL A 474 -13.81 -24.89 -17.50
N THR A 475 -14.91 -25.29 -16.82
CA THR A 475 -16.26 -24.87 -17.19
C THR A 475 -17.04 -24.48 -15.94
N PHE A 476 -17.99 -23.57 -16.09
CA PHE A 476 -18.97 -23.26 -15.06
C PHE A 476 -20.29 -22.83 -15.68
N ASP A 477 -21.37 -23.00 -14.92
CA ASP A 477 -22.72 -22.63 -15.35
C ASP A 477 -23.02 -21.18 -14.97
N TYR A 478 -23.30 -20.35 -15.96
CA TYR A 478 -23.76 -18.99 -15.74
C TYR A 478 -24.63 -18.51 -16.91
N PRO A 479 -25.96 -18.41 -16.75
CA PRO A 479 -26.85 -17.92 -17.78
C PRO A 479 -26.62 -16.44 -18.02
N CYS A 480 -26.05 -16.08 -19.15
CA CYS A 480 -25.78 -14.69 -19.51
C CYS A 480 -25.91 -14.47 -21.02
N ASN A 481 -26.11 -13.19 -21.40
CA ASN A 481 -26.05 -12.75 -22.78
C ASN A 481 -24.81 -11.88 -22.96
N ILE A 482 -23.77 -12.43 -23.60
CA ILE A 482 -22.56 -11.66 -23.94
C ILE A 482 -22.86 -10.78 -25.15
N LYS A 483 -22.71 -9.47 -24.99
CA LYS A 483 -22.92 -8.46 -26.03
C LYS A 483 -21.65 -8.18 -26.80
N GLU A 484 -20.54 -7.98 -26.06
CA GLU A 484 -19.23 -7.64 -26.64
C GLU A 484 -18.08 -8.23 -25.78
N CYS A 485 -16.98 -8.56 -26.45
CA CYS A 485 -15.72 -8.89 -25.80
C CYS A 485 -14.89 -7.62 -25.63
N ILE A 486 -14.65 -7.20 -24.39
CA ILE A 486 -13.82 -6.03 -24.05
C ILE A 486 -12.34 -6.43 -24.02
N TYR A 487 -12.05 -7.60 -23.46
CA TYR A 487 -10.68 -8.07 -23.25
C TYR A 487 -10.62 -9.59 -23.26
N GLU A 488 -9.60 -10.13 -23.89
CA GLU A 488 -9.22 -11.56 -23.83
C GLU A 488 -7.70 -11.69 -23.76
N PHE A 489 -7.26 -12.64 -22.94
CA PHE A 489 -5.89 -13.10 -22.83
C PHE A 489 -5.87 -14.63 -22.69
N GLY A 490 -4.86 -15.31 -23.31
CA GLY A 490 -4.63 -16.75 -23.17
C GLY A 490 -5.58 -17.65 -23.95
N GLY A 491 -6.66 -17.10 -24.54
CA GLY A 491 -7.61 -17.85 -25.35
C GLY A 491 -9.01 -17.27 -25.25
N LYS A 492 -9.85 -17.66 -26.23
CA LYS A 492 -11.22 -17.18 -26.31
C LYS A 492 -12.13 -17.97 -25.38
N ILE A 493 -12.84 -17.27 -24.49
CA ILE A 493 -13.91 -17.85 -23.68
C ILE A 493 -15.14 -18.06 -24.57
N THR A 494 -15.78 -19.22 -24.47
CA THR A 494 -16.94 -19.57 -25.28
C THR A 494 -18.14 -19.90 -24.42
N LEU A 495 -19.33 -19.48 -24.87
CA LEU A 495 -20.60 -19.75 -24.24
C LEU A 495 -21.34 -20.82 -25.07
N ASN A 496 -21.70 -21.94 -24.45
CA ASN A 496 -22.49 -23.02 -25.05
C ASN A 496 -23.73 -23.26 -24.18
N ASN A 497 -24.87 -22.74 -24.61
CA ASN A 497 -26.05 -22.54 -23.77
C ASN A 497 -25.71 -21.71 -22.53
N ASP A 498 -25.90 -22.25 -21.32
CA ASP A 498 -25.57 -21.58 -20.06
C ASP A 498 -24.18 -21.96 -19.52
N ILE A 499 -23.43 -22.80 -20.25
CA ILE A 499 -22.09 -23.26 -19.85
C ILE A 499 -21.03 -22.37 -20.48
N ILE A 500 -20.21 -21.76 -19.63
CA ILE A 500 -19.03 -20.99 -20.04
C ILE A 500 -17.81 -21.91 -20.01
N ILE A 501 -17.12 -22.01 -21.15
CA ILE A 501 -15.89 -22.80 -21.33
C ILE A 501 -14.72 -21.84 -21.31
N VAL A 502 -13.78 -22.04 -20.39
CA VAL A 502 -12.67 -21.15 -20.08
C VAL A 502 -11.34 -21.88 -20.38
N PRO A 503 -10.55 -21.42 -21.36
CA PRO A 503 -9.27 -22.03 -21.68
C PRO A 503 -8.29 -22.02 -20.50
N ALA A 504 -7.28 -22.88 -20.56
CA ALA A 504 -6.14 -22.85 -19.65
C ALA A 504 -5.42 -21.51 -19.72
N LYS A 505 -4.93 -21.01 -18.56
CA LYS A 505 -4.13 -19.78 -18.45
C LYS A 505 -4.76 -18.59 -19.20
N SER A 506 -6.02 -18.29 -18.88
CA SER A 506 -6.78 -17.26 -19.59
C SER A 506 -7.50 -16.29 -18.66
N ALA A 507 -7.78 -15.10 -19.17
CA ALA A 507 -8.63 -14.10 -18.56
C ALA A 507 -9.47 -13.39 -19.62
N GLY A 508 -10.70 -12.98 -19.27
CA GLY A 508 -11.56 -12.27 -20.20
C GLY A 508 -12.57 -11.35 -19.50
N TYR A 509 -12.91 -10.23 -20.16
CA TYR A 509 -13.94 -9.29 -19.76
C TYR A 509 -14.97 -9.17 -20.87
N TYR A 510 -16.23 -9.29 -20.52
CA TYR A 510 -17.32 -9.34 -21.47
C TYR A 510 -18.46 -8.41 -21.05
N GLU A 511 -18.85 -7.48 -21.89
CA GLU A 511 -20.05 -6.69 -21.69
C GLU A 511 -21.28 -7.59 -21.75
N LEU A 512 -22.16 -7.47 -20.77
CA LEU A 512 -23.43 -8.19 -20.71
C LEU A 512 -24.57 -7.33 -21.24
N GLY A 513 -25.52 -7.98 -21.94
CA GLY A 513 -26.71 -7.37 -22.49
C GLY A 513 -27.86 -7.23 -21.51
#